data_693f420681d2b9dafc4fb704a9771b2d
#
_entry.id   693f420681d2b9dafc4fb704a9771b2d
#
_cell.length_a   1.000
_cell.length_b   1.000
_cell.length_c   1.000
_cell.angle_alpha   90.00
_cell.angle_beta   90.00
_cell.angle_gamma   90.00
#
_symmetry.space_group_name_H-M   'P 1'
#
loop_
_entity.id
_entity.type
_entity.pdbx_description
1 polymer ?
#
loop_
_entity_poly.entity_id
_entity_poly.type
_entity_poly.pdbx_seq_one_letter_code
_entity_poly.pdbx_strand_id
1 'polypeptide(L)'
;MKKILDFTVKENRRLNADNFLLVLHSIELPEIQAGQFVNVRVDHSPSTFLRRPISVHDVDKKQGLLYLLVKIAGKGTEKLSTLKPGEQLNIILPLGNCFSQPEQGRCLLVGGGVGIAPLLHLSKELSDKGLHPVVLIGTRTVKDIILKEEYEKYATVYYTTEDGSYGEKGYPTQHTILTEQFDHIFCCGPEPMMKAVARYAYSKPVSYTHLTL
;
A
#
# COMPACT_ATOMS: atom_id res chain seq x y z
N MET A 1 6.57 -18.04 -8.18
CA MET A 1 6.69 -19.22 -7.28
C MET A 1 6.86 -18.71 -5.86
N LYS A 2 6.11 -19.27 -4.86
CA LYS A 2 6.24 -18.88 -3.45
C LYS A 2 7.59 -19.34 -2.89
N LYS A 3 8.23 -18.49 -2.10
CA LYS A 3 9.51 -18.76 -1.43
C LYS A 3 9.41 -18.45 0.07
N ILE A 4 10.30 -19.03 0.84
CA ILE A 4 10.59 -18.65 2.23
C ILE A 4 12.04 -18.17 2.23
N LEU A 5 12.25 -16.89 2.54
CA LEU A 5 13.57 -16.27 2.48
C LEU A 5 13.85 -15.48 3.76
N ASP A 6 15.12 -15.36 4.07
CA ASP A 6 15.60 -14.46 5.11
C ASP A 6 16.02 -13.13 4.48
N PHE A 7 15.57 -12.05 5.09
CA PHE A 7 15.81 -10.68 4.67
C PHE A 7 16.61 -9.95 5.74
N THR A 8 17.57 -9.14 5.32
CA THR A 8 18.27 -8.21 6.21
C THR A 8 17.55 -6.88 6.24
N VAL A 9 17.26 -6.36 7.42
CA VAL A 9 16.74 -5.00 7.61
C VAL A 9 17.80 -4.00 7.15
N LYS A 10 17.47 -3.14 6.20
CA LYS A 10 18.31 -2.02 5.74
C LYS A 10 17.93 -0.72 6.42
N GLU A 11 16.63 -0.48 6.56
CA GLU A 11 16.08 0.71 7.18
C GLU A 11 14.78 0.37 7.91
N ASN A 12 14.52 1.04 9.02
CA ASN A 12 13.25 1.03 9.72
C ASN A 12 12.93 2.48 10.11
N ARG A 13 12.15 3.16 9.27
CA ARG A 13 11.89 4.58 9.38
C ARG A 13 10.49 4.85 9.91
N ARG A 14 10.40 5.50 11.07
CA ARG A 14 9.15 5.99 11.62
C ARG A 14 8.61 7.12 10.74
N LEU A 15 7.35 7.03 10.31
CA LEU A 15 6.69 8.04 9.46
C LEU A 15 5.79 8.95 10.28
N ASN A 16 5.02 8.38 11.22
CA ASN A 16 4.22 9.11 12.19
C ASN A 16 3.99 8.25 13.45
N ALA A 17 3.04 8.61 14.30
CA ALA A 17 2.77 7.87 15.55
C ALA A 17 2.46 6.39 15.32
N ASP A 18 1.74 6.05 14.24
CA ASP A 18 1.18 4.71 14.02
C ASP A 18 1.85 3.93 12.87
N ASN A 19 2.63 4.60 12.00
CA ASN A 19 3.15 3.98 10.79
C ASN A 19 4.66 4.07 10.68
N PHE A 20 5.27 3.03 10.08
CA PHE A 20 6.68 2.98 9.75
C PHE A 20 6.92 2.31 8.39
N LEU A 21 8.01 2.66 7.76
CA LEU A 21 8.51 2.04 6.54
C LEU A 21 9.66 1.12 6.89
N LEU A 22 9.52 -0.16 6.55
CA LEU A 22 10.54 -1.18 6.73
C LEU A 22 11.14 -1.52 5.36
N VAL A 23 12.44 -1.29 5.20
CA VAL A 23 13.19 -1.61 3.98
C VAL A 23 14.05 -2.84 4.23
N LEU A 24 13.85 -3.87 3.42
CA LEU A 24 14.42 -5.19 3.58
C LEU A 24 15.21 -5.57 2.33
N HIS A 25 16.30 -6.30 2.49
CA HIS A 25 17.15 -6.74 1.39
C HIS A 25 17.28 -8.26 1.35
N SER A 26 17.18 -8.81 0.14
CA SER A 26 17.54 -10.19 -0.17
C SER A 26 18.07 -10.27 -1.61
N ILE A 27 19.14 -11.05 -1.80
CA ILE A 27 19.71 -11.31 -3.16
C ILE A 27 18.81 -12.19 -4.02
N GLU A 28 17.88 -12.92 -3.41
CA GLU A 28 16.99 -13.87 -4.08
C GLU A 28 15.55 -13.34 -4.23
N LEU A 29 15.36 -12.01 -4.21
CA LEU A 29 14.04 -11.39 -4.30
C LEU A 29 13.29 -11.88 -5.55
N PRO A 30 12.14 -12.58 -5.40
CA PRO A 30 11.35 -13.05 -6.54
C PRO A 30 10.62 -11.90 -7.24
N GLU A 31 9.99 -12.19 -8.38
CA GLU A 31 9.01 -11.30 -8.97
C GLU A 31 7.82 -11.14 -8.03
N ILE A 32 7.45 -9.89 -7.79
CA ILE A 32 6.31 -9.50 -6.96
C ILE A 32 5.50 -8.49 -7.77
N GLN A 33 4.22 -8.72 -7.88
CA GLN A 33 3.28 -7.83 -8.59
C GLN A 33 2.53 -6.95 -7.59
N ALA A 34 2.11 -5.78 -8.05
CA ALA A 34 1.33 -4.86 -7.22
C ALA A 34 0.05 -5.51 -6.70
N GLY A 35 -0.20 -5.35 -5.41
CA GLY A 35 -1.34 -5.96 -4.71
C GLY A 35 -0.99 -7.22 -3.93
N GLN A 36 0.13 -7.86 -4.20
CA GLN A 36 0.58 -9.01 -3.42
C GLN A 36 1.06 -8.59 -2.01
N PHE A 37 1.08 -9.55 -1.12
CA PHE A 37 1.51 -9.36 0.27
C PHE A 37 2.56 -10.40 0.67
N VAL A 38 3.12 -10.22 1.84
CA VAL A 38 4.09 -11.12 2.46
C VAL A 38 3.61 -11.56 3.84
N ASN A 39 4.05 -12.73 4.31
CA ASN A 39 3.85 -13.19 5.68
C ASN A 39 5.18 -13.13 6.45
N VAL A 40 5.31 -12.15 7.32
CA VAL A 40 6.51 -11.89 8.13
C VAL A 40 6.46 -12.67 9.43
N ARG A 41 7.52 -13.44 9.74
CA ARG A 41 7.71 -14.05 11.06
C ARG A 41 8.16 -12.97 12.03
N VAL A 42 7.57 -12.96 13.22
CA VAL A 42 7.94 -12.03 14.30
C VAL A 42 8.73 -12.82 15.33
N ASP A 43 10.05 -12.72 15.26
CA ASP A 43 10.93 -13.41 16.18
C ASP A 43 11.06 -12.65 17.52
N HIS A 44 11.43 -13.37 18.58
CA HIS A 44 11.57 -12.81 19.93
C HIS A 44 10.32 -12.09 20.46
N SER A 45 9.14 -12.57 20.09
CA SER A 45 7.84 -12.11 20.59
C SER A 45 7.03 -13.26 21.14
N PRO A 46 7.17 -13.60 22.44
CA PRO A 46 6.51 -14.78 23.04
C PRO A 46 4.98 -14.77 22.90
N SER A 47 4.37 -13.61 22.68
CA SER A 47 2.94 -13.44 22.51
C SER A 47 2.49 -13.40 21.05
N THR A 48 3.41 -13.59 20.06
CA THR A 48 3.10 -13.52 18.64
C THR A 48 3.48 -14.82 17.94
N PHE A 49 2.56 -15.78 17.92
CA PHE A 49 2.80 -17.09 17.31
C PHE A 49 2.62 -17.11 15.79
N LEU A 50 1.72 -16.27 15.26
CA LEU A 50 1.40 -16.25 13.85
C LEU A 50 2.23 -15.21 13.11
N ARG A 51 2.57 -15.50 11.86
CA ARG A 51 3.14 -14.52 10.95
C ARG A 51 2.18 -13.36 10.72
N ARG A 52 2.71 -12.20 10.35
CA ARG A 52 1.91 -11.00 10.04
C ARG A 52 1.80 -10.83 8.53
N PRO A 53 0.57 -10.84 7.98
CA PRO A 53 0.36 -10.46 6.59
C PRO A 53 0.57 -8.96 6.45
N ILE A 54 1.40 -8.56 5.49
CA ILE A 54 1.73 -7.16 5.21
C ILE A 54 1.76 -6.98 3.71
N SER A 55 1.02 -5.99 3.19
CA SER A 55 1.05 -5.63 1.77
C SER A 55 2.44 -5.19 1.35
N VAL A 56 2.85 -5.61 0.17
CA VAL A 56 4.05 -5.07 -0.47
C VAL A 56 3.78 -3.63 -0.86
N HIS A 57 4.64 -2.71 -0.39
CA HIS A 57 4.54 -1.29 -0.68
C HIS A 57 5.24 -0.93 -1.98
N ASP A 58 6.48 -1.38 -2.15
CA ASP A 58 7.25 -1.24 -3.38
C ASP A 58 8.36 -2.32 -3.43
N VAL A 59 8.95 -2.46 -4.62
CA VAL A 59 10.04 -3.39 -4.89
C VAL A 59 11.09 -2.71 -5.76
N ASP A 60 12.35 -2.73 -5.33
CA ASP A 60 13.49 -2.48 -6.21
C ASP A 60 14.22 -3.81 -6.47
N LYS A 61 13.86 -4.44 -7.57
CA LYS A 61 14.44 -5.73 -7.95
C LYS A 61 15.92 -5.64 -8.27
N LYS A 62 16.38 -4.51 -8.82
CA LYS A 62 17.79 -4.33 -9.19
C LYS A 62 18.69 -4.28 -7.97
N GLN A 63 18.18 -3.68 -6.88
CA GLN A 63 18.90 -3.59 -5.62
C GLN A 63 18.52 -4.70 -4.62
N GLY A 64 17.57 -5.60 -4.98
CA GLY A 64 17.07 -6.64 -4.08
C GLY A 64 16.31 -6.08 -2.86
N LEU A 65 15.66 -4.93 -3.01
CA LEU A 65 14.96 -4.25 -1.91
C LEU A 65 13.46 -4.50 -1.95
N LEU A 66 12.90 -4.82 -0.79
CA LEU A 66 11.48 -4.96 -0.52
C LEU A 66 11.06 -3.90 0.50
N TYR A 67 10.05 -3.11 0.17
CA TYR A 67 9.52 -2.05 1.01
C TYR A 67 8.17 -2.47 1.58
N LEU A 68 8.02 -2.36 2.89
CA LEU A 68 6.78 -2.66 3.61
C LEU A 68 6.34 -1.43 4.39
N LEU A 69 5.18 -0.87 4.05
CA LEU A 69 4.53 0.17 4.84
C LEU A 69 3.64 -0.51 5.88
N VAL A 70 3.95 -0.32 7.15
CA VAL A 70 3.34 -1.07 8.25
C VAL A 70 2.67 -0.13 9.23
N LYS A 71 1.41 -0.43 9.58
CA LYS A 71 0.72 0.20 10.71
C LYS A 71 0.94 -0.63 11.98
N ILE A 72 1.23 0.05 13.10
CA ILE A 72 1.27 -0.56 14.42
C ILE A 72 -0.17 -0.80 14.88
N ALA A 73 -0.60 -2.07 14.81
CA ALA A 73 -1.96 -2.49 15.14
C ALA A 73 -2.01 -3.51 16.29
N GLY A 74 -0.85 -3.92 16.79
CA GLY A 74 -0.74 -4.86 17.90
C GLY A 74 0.69 -5.31 18.13
N LYS A 75 0.93 -6.19 19.12
CA LYS A 75 2.26 -6.60 19.60
C LYS A 75 3.22 -7.07 18.50
N GLY A 76 2.73 -7.76 17.47
CA GLY A 76 3.56 -8.23 16.37
C GLY A 76 4.12 -7.06 15.53
N THR A 77 3.26 -6.15 15.09
CA THR A 77 3.70 -4.96 14.32
C THR A 77 4.45 -3.95 15.18
N GLU A 78 4.14 -3.88 16.48
CA GLU A 78 4.93 -3.12 17.44
C GLU A 78 6.36 -3.67 17.53
N LYS A 79 6.53 -5.00 17.65
CA LYS A 79 7.86 -5.63 17.63
C LYS A 79 8.60 -5.36 16.32
N LEU A 80 7.93 -5.46 15.17
CA LEU A 80 8.55 -5.13 13.88
C LEU A 80 9.03 -3.66 13.81
N SER A 81 8.32 -2.74 14.46
CA SER A 81 8.70 -1.31 14.48
C SER A 81 9.97 -1.02 15.28
N THR A 82 10.46 -1.98 16.08
CA THR A 82 11.69 -1.83 16.90
C THR A 82 12.93 -2.45 16.25
N LEU A 83 12.78 -3.11 15.10
CA LEU A 83 13.90 -3.74 14.40
C LEU A 83 14.95 -2.72 13.96
N LYS A 84 16.21 -3.12 14.03
CA LYS A 84 17.35 -2.29 13.66
C LYS A 84 18.00 -2.77 12.37
N PRO A 85 18.67 -1.89 11.61
CA PRO A 85 19.49 -2.30 10.48
C PRO A 85 20.46 -3.43 10.87
N GLY A 86 20.56 -4.44 9.99
CA GLY A 86 21.36 -5.65 10.19
C GLY A 86 20.59 -6.83 10.79
N GLU A 87 19.45 -6.63 11.45
CA GLU A 87 18.63 -7.75 11.94
C GLU A 87 18.00 -8.53 10.78
N GLN A 88 17.69 -9.81 11.05
CA GLN A 88 17.13 -10.73 10.05
C GLN A 88 15.63 -10.91 10.26
N LEU A 89 14.90 -11.05 9.15
CA LEU A 89 13.48 -11.39 9.12
C LEU A 89 13.22 -12.56 8.18
N ASN A 90 12.52 -13.58 8.65
CA ASN A 90 12.07 -14.67 7.82
C ASN A 90 10.69 -14.37 7.23
N ILE A 91 10.57 -14.43 5.91
CA ILE A 91 9.37 -13.97 5.16
C ILE A 91 8.94 -15.02 4.15
N ILE A 92 7.63 -15.28 4.07
CA ILE A 92 6.99 -16.05 2.99
C ILE A 92 6.47 -15.06 1.96
N LEU A 93 6.87 -15.19 0.70
CA LEU A 93 6.51 -14.28 -0.39
C LEU A 93 6.64 -14.94 -1.78
N PRO A 94 6.04 -14.37 -2.84
CA PRO A 94 4.90 -13.48 -2.78
C PRO A 94 3.61 -14.27 -2.46
N LEU A 95 2.63 -13.61 -1.87
CA LEU A 95 1.35 -14.22 -1.51
C LEU A 95 0.18 -13.36 -2.04
N GLY A 96 -0.99 -13.98 -2.14
CA GLY A 96 -2.22 -13.32 -2.58
C GLY A 96 -2.31 -13.09 -4.08
N ASN A 97 -3.39 -12.41 -4.47
CA ASN A 97 -3.63 -11.99 -5.84
C ASN A 97 -3.00 -10.62 -6.09
N CYS A 98 -2.73 -10.31 -7.35
CA CYS A 98 -2.32 -8.98 -7.78
C CYS A 98 -3.53 -8.14 -8.23
N PHE A 99 -3.34 -6.85 -8.37
CA PHE A 99 -4.26 -6.00 -9.10
C PHE A 99 -4.28 -6.40 -10.59
N SER A 100 -5.41 -6.14 -11.26
CA SER A 100 -5.46 -6.22 -12.71
C SER A 100 -4.47 -5.22 -13.33
N GLN A 101 -3.92 -5.59 -14.48
CA GLN A 101 -2.89 -4.82 -15.18
C GLN A 101 -3.45 -4.29 -16.50
N PRO A 102 -4.16 -3.13 -16.51
CA PRO A 102 -4.69 -2.56 -17.74
C PRO A 102 -3.55 -2.11 -18.67
N GLU A 103 -3.79 -2.22 -19.97
CA GLU A 103 -2.88 -1.75 -21.01
C GLU A 103 -3.25 -0.35 -21.52
N GLN A 104 -4.47 0.11 -21.22
CA GLN A 104 -4.98 1.43 -21.62
C GLN A 104 -6.08 1.88 -20.67
N GLY A 105 -6.49 3.13 -20.80
CA GLY A 105 -7.56 3.70 -20.00
C GLY A 105 -7.06 4.48 -18.79
N ARG A 106 -7.95 5.28 -18.23
CA ARG A 106 -7.68 6.15 -17.11
C ARG A 106 -7.90 5.41 -15.78
N CYS A 107 -6.88 5.39 -14.94
CA CYS A 107 -6.87 4.64 -13.69
C CYS A 107 -7.05 5.56 -12.47
N LEU A 108 -8.00 5.21 -11.58
CA LEU A 108 -8.17 5.81 -10.27
C LEU A 108 -7.79 4.80 -9.18
N LEU A 109 -6.88 5.18 -8.31
CA LEU A 109 -6.43 4.40 -7.17
C LEU A 109 -6.92 5.08 -5.88
N VAL A 110 -7.78 4.42 -5.12
CA VAL A 110 -8.36 4.99 -3.89
C VAL A 110 -7.77 4.28 -2.67
N GLY A 111 -7.09 5.05 -1.82
CA GLY A 111 -6.44 4.54 -0.62
C GLY A 111 -6.92 5.19 0.66
N GLY A 112 -7.09 4.42 1.73
CA GLY A 112 -7.45 4.94 3.06
C GLY A 112 -6.49 4.49 4.16
N GLY A 113 -5.92 5.46 4.87
CA GLY A 113 -4.94 5.18 5.92
C GLY A 113 -3.78 4.33 5.39
N VAL A 114 -3.40 3.24 6.10
CA VAL A 114 -2.33 2.32 5.65
C VAL A 114 -2.70 1.52 4.40
N GLY A 115 -3.97 1.52 3.97
CA GLY A 115 -4.40 0.89 2.71
C GLY A 115 -3.78 1.52 1.46
N ILE A 116 -3.11 2.66 1.58
CA ILE A 116 -2.28 3.18 0.49
C ILE A 116 -1.10 2.26 0.17
N ALA A 117 -0.66 1.41 1.09
CA ALA A 117 0.56 0.61 0.96
C ALA A 117 0.73 -0.08 -0.40
N PRO A 118 -0.22 -0.88 -0.92
CA PRO A 118 -0.06 -1.58 -2.20
C PRO A 118 -0.22 -0.65 -3.43
N LEU A 119 -0.68 0.59 -3.23
CA LEU A 119 -0.98 1.50 -4.33
C LEU A 119 0.26 2.19 -4.91
N LEU A 120 1.37 2.31 -4.15
CA LEU A 120 2.60 2.90 -4.68
C LEU A 120 3.20 2.01 -5.77
N HIS A 121 3.36 0.72 -5.50
CA HIS A 121 3.87 -0.23 -6.48
C HIS A 121 2.98 -0.26 -7.74
N LEU A 122 1.65 -0.25 -7.56
CA LEU A 122 0.72 -0.16 -8.68
C LEU A 122 0.88 1.15 -9.46
N SER A 123 1.01 2.30 -8.79
CA SER A 123 1.21 3.59 -9.44
C SER A 123 2.47 3.60 -10.32
N LYS A 124 3.54 2.98 -9.82
CA LYS A 124 4.80 2.82 -10.53
C LYS A 124 4.66 1.92 -11.76
N GLU A 125 4.07 0.72 -11.60
CA GLU A 125 3.83 -0.20 -12.72
C GLU A 125 2.95 0.43 -13.82
N LEU A 126 1.90 1.18 -13.45
CA LEU A 126 1.05 1.90 -14.40
C LEU A 126 1.79 3.05 -15.09
N SER A 127 2.58 3.82 -14.34
CA SER A 127 3.40 4.91 -14.88
C SER A 127 4.46 4.39 -15.86
N ASP A 128 5.11 3.27 -15.56
CA ASP A 128 6.10 2.62 -16.43
C ASP A 128 5.48 2.12 -17.75
N LYS A 129 4.16 1.86 -17.76
CA LYS A 129 3.36 1.55 -18.97
C LYS A 129 2.90 2.80 -19.73
N GLY A 130 3.24 4.01 -19.26
CA GLY A 130 2.78 5.28 -19.84
C GLY A 130 1.34 5.66 -19.46
N LEU A 131 0.72 4.96 -18.53
CA LEU A 131 -0.55 5.35 -17.92
C LEU A 131 -0.25 6.31 -16.77
N HIS A 132 -0.91 7.48 -16.77
CA HIS A 132 -0.75 8.47 -15.70
C HIS A 132 -1.86 8.29 -14.66
N PRO A 133 -1.68 7.43 -13.63
CA PRO A 133 -2.75 7.14 -12.70
C PRO A 133 -3.09 8.36 -11.83
N VAL A 134 -4.34 8.42 -11.39
CA VAL A 134 -4.82 9.33 -10.37
C VAL A 134 -4.89 8.58 -9.05
N VAL A 135 -4.28 9.10 -7.99
CA VAL A 135 -4.35 8.52 -6.65
C VAL A 135 -5.16 9.45 -5.75
N LEU A 136 -6.19 8.94 -5.13
CA LEU A 136 -7.01 9.63 -4.14
C LEU A 136 -6.78 9.02 -2.77
N ILE A 137 -6.17 9.80 -1.87
CA ILE A 137 -5.80 9.37 -0.52
C ILE A 137 -6.74 10.01 0.50
N GLY A 138 -7.41 9.17 1.29
CA GLY A 138 -8.23 9.61 2.42
C GLY A 138 -7.57 9.34 3.76
N THR A 139 -7.53 10.37 4.61
CA THR A 139 -6.99 10.28 5.96
C THR A 139 -7.87 11.04 6.94
N ARG A 140 -7.64 10.87 8.25
CA ARG A 140 -8.38 11.62 9.27
C ARG A 140 -7.92 13.08 9.34
N THR A 141 -6.62 13.29 9.29
CA THR A 141 -5.98 14.60 9.41
C THR A 141 -4.76 14.72 8.51
N VAL A 142 -4.24 15.91 8.32
CA VAL A 142 -2.98 16.15 7.58
C VAL A 142 -1.79 15.39 8.17
N LYS A 143 -1.77 15.13 9.48
CA LYS A 143 -0.70 14.39 10.16
C LYS A 143 -0.66 12.90 9.77
N ASP A 144 -1.75 12.39 9.22
CA ASP A 144 -1.86 11.01 8.75
C ASP A 144 -1.44 10.87 7.27
N ILE A 145 -1.17 11.97 6.58
CA ILE A 145 -0.63 11.95 5.21
C ILE A 145 0.85 11.61 5.28
N ILE A 146 1.21 10.46 4.72
CA ILE A 146 2.57 9.93 4.72
C ILE A 146 3.01 9.64 3.28
N LEU A 147 4.33 9.71 3.03
CA LEU A 147 4.96 9.35 1.74
C LEU A 147 4.38 10.12 0.55
N LYS A 148 3.96 11.37 0.77
CA LYS A 148 3.33 12.22 -0.24
C LYS A 148 4.17 12.33 -1.51
N GLU A 149 5.45 12.69 -1.35
CA GLU A 149 6.38 12.91 -2.46
C GLU A 149 6.66 11.62 -3.26
N GLU A 150 6.60 10.47 -2.61
CA GLU A 150 6.79 9.17 -3.27
C GLU A 150 5.67 8.87 -4.26
N TYR A 151 4.42 9.15 -3.88
CA TYR A 151 3.26 8.97 -4.79
C TYR A 151 3.26 9.99 -5.93
N GLU A 152 3.59 11.25 -5.64
CA GLU A 152 3.61 12.35 -6.62
C GLU A 152 4.64 12.14 -7.73
N LYS A 153 5.63 11.23 -7.55
CA LYS A 153 6.57 10.84 -8.61
C LYS A 153 5.91 10.06 -9.75
N TYR A 154 4.85 9.32 -9.46
CA TYR A 154 4.27 8.35 -10.39
C TYR A 154 2.79 8.63 -10.73
N ALA A 155 2.15 9.56 -10.03
CA ALA A 155 0.71 9.80 -10.12
C ALA A 155 0.35 11.26 -9.90
N THR A 156 -0.82 11.66 -10.40
CA THR A 156 -1.49 12.87 -9.90
C THR A 156 -2.23 12.52 -8.62
N VAL A 157 -1.90 13.18 -7.50
CA VAL A 157 -2.40 12.81 -6.18
C VAL A 157 -3.39 13.83 -5.64
N TYR A 158 -4.55 13.36 -5.21
CA TYR A 158 -5.58 14.12 -4.51
C TYR A 158 -5.75 13.62 -3.08
N TYR A 159 -6.21 14.49 -2.21
CA TYR A 159 -6.33 14.20 -0.78
C TYR A 159 -7.69 14.60 -0.24
N THR A 160 -8.23 13.76 0.65
CA THR A 160 -9.30 14.15 1.56
C THR A 160 -8.85 13.99 3.01
N THR A 161 -9.25 14.92 3.87
CA THR A 161 -9.12 14.77 5.31
C THR A 161 -10.48 14.93 5.97
N GLU A 162 -10.81 14.06 6.93
CA GLU A 162 -12.11 14.11 7.60
C GLU A 162 -12.34 15.45 8.33
N ASP A 163 -11.26 16.02 8.89
CA ASP A 163 -11.28 17.31 9.58
C ASP A 163 -11.15 18.53 8.65
N GLY A 164 -10.79 18.32 7.38
CA GLY A 164 -10.54 19.39 6.39
C GLY A 164 -9.20 20.09 6.56
N SER A 165 -8.24 19.50 7.28
CA SER A 165 -6.92 20.09 7.50
C SER A 165 -6.01 20.08 6.26
N TYR A 166 -6.34 19.27 5.23
CA TYR A 166 -5.64 19.23 3.95
C TYR A 166 -6.52 18.62 2.85
N GLY A 167 -6.41 19.14 1.62
CA GLY A 167 -7.23 18.70 0.49
C GLY A 167 -8.73 19.03 0.67
N GLU A 168 -9.60 18.20 0.12
CA GLU A 168 -11.03 18.34 0.33
C GLU A 168 -11.45 17.75 1.68
N LYS A 169 -12.39 18.42 2.35
CA LYS A 169 -12.95 17.92 3.61
C LYS A 169 -13.89 16.75 3.36
N GLY A 170 -13.72 15.66 4.09
CA GLY A 170 -14.62 14.51 4.07
C GLY A 170 -13.93 13.21 3.68
N TYR A 171 -14.69 12.28 3.12
CA TYR A 171 -14.23 10.96 2.71
C TYR A 171 -13.86 10.93 1.21
N PRO A 172 -12.99 9.99 0.78
CA PRO A 172 -12.62 9.86 -0.64
C PRO A 172 -13.82 9.78 -1.59
N THR A 173 -14.91 9.14 -1.18
CA THR A 173 -16.13 9.02 -2.00
C THR A 173 -16.93 10.33 -2.17
N GLN A 174 -16.49 11.41 -1.54
CA GLN A 174 -17.09 12.73 -1.63
C GLN A 174 -16.23 13.72 -2.44
N HIS A 175 -15.01 13.31 -2.82
CA HIS A 175 -14.08 14.19 -3.54
C HIS A 175 -14.57 14.51 -4.94
N THR A 176 -14.39 15.76 -5.37
CA THR A 176 -14.84 16.28 -6.67
C THR A 176 -14.22 15.55 -7.86
N ILE A 177 -13.03 14.95 -7.71
CA ILE A 177 -12.38 14.14 -8.76
C ILE A 177 -13.28 12.99 -9.26
N LEU A 178 -14.21 12.49 -8.44
CA LEU A 178 -15.14 11.44 -8.82
C LEU A 178 -16.21 11.88 -9.82
N THR A 179 -16.31 13.16 -10.13
CA THR A 179 -17.14 13.64 -11.24
C THR A 179 -16.52 13.35 -12.61
N GLU A 180 -15.21 13.07 -12.63
CA GLU A 180 -14.50 12.69 -13.85
C GLU A 180 -14.74 11.21 -14.22
N GLN A 181 -14.42 10.87 -15.47
CA GLN A 181 -14.56 9.50 -15.94
C GLN A 181 -13.25 8.73 -15.77
N PHE A 182 -13.38 7.50 -15.29
CA PHE A 182 -12.30 6.53 -15.17
C PHE A 182 -12.72 5.22 -15.80
N ASP A 183 -11.77 4.47 -16.33
CA ASP A 183 -11.99 3.15 -16.93
C ASP A 183 -11.70 2.03 -15.91
N HIS A 184 -10.76 2.30 -14.99
CA HIS A 184 -10.33 1.35 -13.98
C HIS A 184 -10.28 2.02 -12.61
N ILE A 185 -10.85 1.34 -11.60
CA ILE A 185 -10.82 1.79 -10.20
C ILE A 185 -10.20 0.68 -9.34
N PHE A 186 -9.16 1.05 -8.61
CA PHE A 186 -8.47 0.19 -7.65
C PHE A 186 -8.66 0.75 -6.25
N CYS A 187 -8.94 -0.12 -5.28
CA CYS A 187 -9.22 0.34 -3.92
C CYS A 187 -8.53 -0.53 -2.87
N CYS A 188 -7.95 0.11 -1.86
CA CYS A 188 -7.47 -0.59 -0.66
C CYS A 188 -7.60 0.32 0.56
N GLY A 189 -8.13 -0.21 1.68
CA GLY A 189 -8.29 0.55 2.91
C GLY A 189 -9.35 -0.04 3.84
N PRO A 190 -9.89 0.77 4.75
CA PRO A 190 -10.93 0.33 5.67
C PRO A 190 -12.17 -0.20 4.95
N GLU A 191 -12.77 -1.25 5.48
CA GLU A 191 -13.93 -1.92 4.88
C GLU A 191 -15.09 -0.96 4.52
N PRO A 192 -15.49 0.01 5.40
CA PRO A 192 -16.54 0.96 5.04
C PRO A 192 -16.20 1.80 3.81
N MET A 193 -14.93 2.23 3.66
CA MET A 193 -14.47 2.97 2.50
C MET A 193 -14.51 2.10 1.24
N MET A 194 -14.00 0.88 1.30
CA MET A 194 -14.00 -0.04 0.16
C MET A 194 -15.44 -0.34 -0.31
N LYS A 195 -16.39 -0.55 0.62
CA LYS A 195 -17.80 -0.73 0.29
C LYS A 195 -18.41 0.50 -0.40
N ALA A 196 -18.04 1.70 0.05
CA ALA A 196 -18.53 2.93 -0.56
C ALA A 196 -17.94 3.15 -1.97
N VAL A 197 -16.64 2.91 -2.15
CA VAL A 197 -15.98 2.96 -3.47
C VAL A 197 -16.54 1.90 -4.42
N ALA A 198 -16.80 0.68 -3.93
CA ALA A 198 -17.42 -0.37 -4.73
C ALA A 198 -18.81 0.04 -5.23
N ARG A 199 -19.66 0.60 -4.36
CA ARG A 199 -20.98 1.11 -4.75
C ARG A 199 -20.88 2.19 -5.83
N TYR A 200 -19.93 3.12 -5.69
CA TYR A 200 -19.66 4.12 -6.70
C TYR A 200 -19.24 3.47 -8.03
N ALA A 201 -18.28 2.54 -8.00
CA ALA A 201 -17.81 1.85 -9.19
C ALA A 201 -18.91 1.05 -9.90
N TYR A 202 -19.76 0.31 -9.16
CA TYR A 202 -20.87 -0.45 -9.73
C TYR A 202 -21.97 0.42 -10.37
N SER A 203 -22.01 1.72 -10.05
CA SER A 203 -22.91 2.67 -10.72
C SER A 203 -22.36 3.22 -12.04
N LYS A 204 -21.16 2.83 -12.44
CA LYS A 204 -20.43 3.32 -13.61
C LYS A 204 -19.98 2.16 -14.51
N PRO A 205 -19.75 2.37 -15.79
CA PRO A 205 -19.18 1.38 -16.69
C PRO A 205 -17.66 1.27 -16.52
N VAL A 206 -17.20 0.80 -15.34
CA VAL A 206 -15.76 0.75 -14.98
C VAL A 206 -15.36 -0.65 -14.51
N SER A 207 -14.10 -1.01 -14.73
CA SER A 207 -13.48 -2.17 -14.10
C SER A 207 -13.09 -1.83 -12.65
N TYR A 208 -13.47 -2.67 -11.69
CA TYR A 208 -13.22 -2.44 -10.26
C TYR A 208 -12.47 -3.60 -9.62
N THR A 209 -11.39 -3.29 -8.92
CA THR A 209 -10.62 -4.25 -8.12
C THR A 209 -10.32 -3.68 -6.74
N HIS A 210 -10.53 -4.47 -5.70
CA HIS A 210 -10.10 -4.11 -4.34
C HIS A 210 -9.30 -5.24 -3.70
N LEU A 211 -8.48 -4.86 -2.71
CA LEU A 211 -7.69 -5.77 -1.90
C LEU A 211 -8.13 -5.67 -0.44
N THR A 212 -8.31 -6.84 0.18
CA THR A 212 -8.50 -6.99 1.63
C THR A 212 -7.36 -7.84 2.19
N LEU A 213 -6.84 -7.44 3.33
CA LEU A 213 -5.86 -8.20 4.12
C LEU A 213 -6.48 -8.65 5.44
#